data_cd2b0bf8d6d66fb4bb1a982612ef301a
#
_entry.id   cd2b0bf8d6d66fb4bb1a982612ef301a
#
_cell.length_a   1.000
_cell.length_b   1.000
_cell.length_c   1.000
_cell.angle_alpha   90.00
_cell.angle_beta   90.00
_cell.angle_gamma   90.00
#
_symmetry.space_group_name_H-M   'P 1'
#
loop_
_entity.id
_entity.type
_entity.pdbx_description
1 polymer ?
#
loop_
_entity_poly.entity_id
_entity_poly.type
_entity_poly.pdbx_seq_one_letter_code
_entity_poly.pdbx_strand_id
1 'polypeptide(L)'
;VGAAVGALIVFGRLSSLVASLGVLFLIRGFLFVSTNSRSITLLGIDTHWMYPMLVGKIYGLPVQVLWALGFIIFSYYLFNRHVFGIHVHHVGDNEVSAAQMGVNVKAVKIKAFMFVGIGAAIAGMFTTLITYTFFPTQGFGYLLLALAAVFIGGTPYWGLSLIHISEPTR
;
A
#
# COMPACT_ATOMS: atom_id res chain seq x y z
N VAL A 1 7.55 -4.54 7.10
CA VAL A 1 6.98 -3.22 7.45
C VAL A 1 5.46 -3.31 7.56
N GLY A 2 4.73 -3.68 6.50
CA GLY A 2 3.26 -3.74 6.53
C GLY A 2 2.69 -4.57 7.67
N ALA A 3 3.25 -5.77 7.93
CA ALA A 3 2.84 -6.60 9.06
C ALA A 3 3.11 -5.94 10.42
N ALA A 4 4.24 -5.24 10.57
CA ALA A 4 4.59 -4.53 11.79
C ALA A 4 3.62 -3.37 12.07
N VAL A 5 3.26 -2.60 11.03
CA VAL A 5 2.24 -1.55 11.13
C VAL A 5 0.89 -2.15 11.52
N GLY A 6 0.45 -3.22 10.86
CA GLY A 6 -0.79 -3.91 11.19
C GLY A 6 -0.81 -4.46 12.62
N ALA A 7 0.30 -5.02 13.08
CA ALA A 7 0.43 -5.48 14.47
C ALA A 7 0.36 -4.32 15.48
N LEU A 8 1.06 -3.21 15.22
CA LEU A 8 1.01 -2.01 16.04
C LEU A 8 -0.42 -1.45 16.19
N ILE A 9 -1.19 -1.43 15.11
CA ILE A 9 -2.58 -0.97 15.12
C ILE A 9 -3.45 -1.91 15.96
N VAL A 10 -3.28 -3.22 15.76
CA VAL A 10 -4.13 -4.23 16.41
C VAL A 10 -3.81 -4.39 17.90
N PHE A 11 -2.53 -4.44 18.26
CA PHE A 11 -2.09 -4.66 19.64
C PHE A 11 -1.90 -3.36 20.40
N GLY A 12 -1.44 -2.29 19.73
CA GLY A 12 -1.24 -0.98 20.35
C GLY A 12 -2.51 -0.13 20.47
N ARG A 13 -3.63 -0.57 19.88
CA ARG A 13 -4.90 0.18 19.83
C ARG A 13 -4.72 1.62 19.33
N LEU A 14 -3.73 1.84 18.47
CA LEU A 14 -3.43 3.13 17.88
C LEU A 14 -4.28 3.32 16.63
N SER A 15 -4.61 4.58 16.31
CA SER A 15 -5.24 4.86 15.02
C SER A 15 -4.30 4.49 13.89
N SER A 16 -4.84 4.00 12.79
CA SER A 16 -4.05 3.54 11.63
C SER A 16 -3.15 4.65 11.06
N LEU A 17 -3.63 5.89 11.11
CA LEU A 17 -2.91 7.06 10.62
C LEU A 17 -1.69 7.37 11.50
N VAL A 18 -1.86 7.39 12.82
CA VAL A 18 -0.76 7.66 13.76
C VAL A 18 0.29 6.53 13.72
N ALA A 19 -0.16 5.28 13.72
CA ALA A 19 0.74 4.13 13.66
C ALA A 19 1.55 4.10 12.36
N SER A 20 0.92 4.35 11.21
CA SER A 20 1.61 4.34 9.92
C SER A 20 2.60 5.50 9.78
N LEU A 21 2.24 6.71 10.22
CA LEU A 21 3.16 7.85 10.24
C LEU A 21 4.34 7.64 11.19
N GLY A 22 4.10 7.10 12.39
CA GLY A 22 5.15 6.77 13.34
C GLY A 22 6.18 5.79 12.77
N VAL A 23 5.70 4.70 12.16
CA VAL A 23 6.58 3.72 11.52
C VAL A 23 7.29 4.31 10.30
N LEU A 24 6.63 5.16 9.50
CA LEU A 24 7.25 5.85 8.38
C LEU A 24 8.44 6.69 8.82
N PHE A 25 8.28 7.52 9.86
CA PHE A 25 9.38 8.35 10.37
C PHE A 25 10.49 7.52 11.02
N LEU A 26 10.13 6.44 11.71
CA LEU A 26 11.11 5.53 12.31
C LEU A 26 11.98 4.87 11.25
N ILE A 27 11.36 4.29 10.20
CA ILE A 27 12.09 3.66 9.11
C ILE A 27 12.93 4.68 8.34
N ARG A 28 12.38 5.87 8.10
CA ARG A 28 13.12 6.94 7.45
C ARG A 28 14.33 7.36 8.26
N GLY A 29 14.21 7.57 9.56
CA GLY A 29 15.34 7.86 10.44
C GLY A 29 16.40 6.77 10.38
N PHE A 30 15.98 5.50 10.43
CA PHE A 30 16.89 4.37 10.27
C PHE A 30 17.61 4.36 8.92
N LEU A 31 16.90 4.64 7.83
CA LEU A 31 17.50 4.74 6.48
C LEU A 31 18.52 5.88 6.38
N PHE A 32 18.21 7.06 6.94
CA PHE A 32 19.15 8.18 6.95
C PHE A 32 20.45 7.84 7.68
N VAL A 33 20.34 7.19 8.83
CA VAL A 33 21.54 6.76 9.60
C VAL A 33 22.31 5.68 8.82
N SER A 34 21.62 4.67 8.28
CA SER A 34 22.27 3.55 7.58
C SER A 34 22.95 3.97 6.28
N THR A 35 22.42 4.96 5.57
CA THR A 35 22.99 5.45 4.31
C THR A 35 23.91 6.66 4.50
N ASN A 36 24.12 7.12 5.74
CA ASN A 36 24.81 8.40 6.02
C ASN A 36 24.25 9.56 5.19
N SER A 37 22.92 9.57 5.00
CA SER A 37 22.19 10.57 4.18
C SER A 37 22.64 10.64 2.71
N ARG A 38 23.35 9.62 2.21
CA ARG A 38 23.83 9.58 0.83
C ARG A 38 22.89 8.80 -0.06
N SER A 39 22.81 9.20 -1.32
CA SER A 39 22.18 8.41 -2.36
C SER A 39 23.06 7.23 -2.76
N ILE A 40 22.47 6.10 -3.04
CA ILE A 40 23.16 4.89 -3.48
C ILE A 40 22.82 4.68 -4.95
N THR A 41 23.82 4.81 -5.83
CA THR A 41 23.65 4.58 -7.26
C THR A 41 23.89 3.10 -7.58
N LEU A 42 22.97 2.51 -8.33
CA LEU A 42 23.03 1.13 -8.76
C LEU A 42 23.75 1.03 -10.12
N LEU A 43 25.09 1.03 -10.07
CA LEU A 43 25.92 0.91 -11.27
C LEU A 43 25.82 -0.51 -11.85
N GLY A 44 25.62 -0.62 -13.17
CA GLY A 44 25.65 -1.90 -13.90
C GLY A 44 24.41 -2.78 -13.74
N ILE A 45 23.32 -2.28 -13.18
CA ILE A 45 22.08 -3.05 -13.02
C ILE A 45 21.40 -3.32 -14.37
N ASP A 46 21.65 -2.48 -15.35
CA ASP A 46 21.18 -2.56 -16.74
C ASP A 46 21.72 -3.77 -17.48
N THR A 47 22.88 -4.32 -17.06
CA THR A 47 23.46 -5.53 -17.66
C THR A 47 22.83 -6.82 -17.16
N HIS A 48 22.03 -6.79 -16.10
CA HIS A 48 21.34 -7.95 -15.56
C HIS A 48 20.19 -8.39 -16.47
N TRP A 49 20.09 -9.69 -16.76
CA TRP A 49 19.06 -10.29 -17.61
C TRP A 49 17.62 -10.01 -17.16
N MET A 50 17.39 -9.79 -15.86
CA MET A 50 16.07 -9.45 -15.30
C MET A 50 15.69 -7.99 -15.50
N TYR A 51 16.64 -7.09 -15.77
CA TYR A 51 16.38 -5.67 -15.90
C TYR A 51 15.38 -5.34 -17.03
N PRO A 52 15.54 -5.85 -18.27
CA PRO A 52 14.59 -5.60 -19.35
C PRO A 52 13.18 -6.11 -19.04
N MET A 53 13.06 -7.17 -18.25
CA MET A 53 11.77 -7.74 -17.86
C MET A 53 11.02 -6.87 -16.82
N LEU A 54 11.76 -6.12 -16.00
CA LEU A 54 11.18 -5.26 -14.96
C LEU A 54 11.00 -3.81 -15.42
N VAL A 55 11.98 -3.28 -16.16
CA VAL A 55 12.06 -1.85 -16.49
C VAL A 55 12.23 -1.59 -18.00
N GLY A 56 12.24 -2.63 -18.83
CA GLY A 56 12.37 -2.54 -20.27
C GLY A 56 11.21 -1.79 -20.95
N LYS A 57 11.34 -1.58 -22.26
CA LYS A 57 10.30 -1.02 -23.10
C LYS A 57 9.86 -2.07 -24.12
N ILE A 58 8.57 -2.35 -24.20
CA ILE A 58 7.97 -3.23 -25.20
C ILE A 58 7.09 -2.36 -26.11
N TYR A 59 7.40 -2.30 -27.39
CA TYR A 59 6.69 -1.46 -28.38
C TYR A 59 6.57 0.03 -27.95
N GLY A 60 7.59 0.57 -27.29
CA GLY A 60 7.59 1.95 -26.79
C GLY A 60 6.87 2.17 -25.44
N LEU A 61 6.15 1.18 -24.96
CA LEU A 61 5.51 1.24 -23.62
C LEU A 61 6.46 0.72 -22.55
N PRO A 62 6.59 1.41 -21.42
CA PRO A 62 7.37 0.91 -20.30
C PRO A 62 6.69 -0.32 -19.68
N VAL A 63 7.45 -1.38 -19.42
CA VAL A 63 6.95 -2.66 -18.86
C VAL A 63 6.30 -2.46 -17.49
N GLN A 64 6.66 -1.42 -16.75
CA GLN A 64 6.05 -1.06 -15.47
C GLN A 64 4.54 -0.82 -15.57
N VAL A 65 4.04 -0.31 -16.71
CA VAL A 65 2.60 -0.13 -16.94
C VAL A 65 1.89 -1.49 -16.96
N LEU A 66 2.50 -2.50 -17.58
CA LEU A 66 1.95 -3.86 -17.60
C LEU A 66 1.92 -4.46 -16.18
N TRP A 67 2.99 -4.27 -15.41
CA TRP A 67 3.03 -4.70 -14.00
C TRP A 67 1.99 -3.99 -13.15
N ALA A 68 1.80 -2.68 -13.35
CA ALA A 68 0.77 -1.90 -12.65
C ALA A 68 -0.64 -2.41 -13.00
N LEU A 69 -0.92 -2.64 -14.29
CA LEU A 69 -2.20 -3.20 -14.73
C LEU A 69 -2.43 -4.61 -14.14
N GLY A 70 -1.41 -5.46 -14.17
CA GLY A 70 -1.47 -6.79 -13.54
C GLY A 70 -1.78 -6.71 -12.05
N PHE A 71 -1.15 -5.79 -11.33
CA PHE A 71 -1.40 -5.59 -9.90
C PHE A 71 -2.81 -5.04 -9.64
N ILE A 72 -3.31 -4.14 -10.49
CA ILE A 72 -4.69 -3.62 -10.40
C ILE A 72 -5.70 -4.75 -10.61
N ILE A 73 -5.54 -5.56 -11.66
CA ILE A 73 -6.43 -6.69 -11.95
C ILE A 73 -6.39 -7.71 -10.81
N PHE A 74 -5.20 -8.03 -10.30
CA PHE A 74 -5.04 -8.93 -9.17
C PHE A 74 -5.72 -8.39 -7.90
N SER A 75 -5.54 -7.10 -7.60
CA SER A 75 -6.18 -6.44 -6.46
C SER A 75 -7.69 -6.43 -6.61
N TYR A 76 -8.20 -6.11 -7.81
CA TYR A 76 -9.63 -6.14 -8.11
C TYR A 76 -10.22 -7.53 -7.86
N TYR A 77 -9.58 -8.58 -8.36
CA TYR A 77 -10.01 -9.96 -8.12
C TYR A 77 -9.99 -10.32 -6.63
N LEU A 78 -8.90 -9.98 -5.93
CA LEU A 78 -8.72 -10.26 -4.51
C LEU A 78 -9.79 -9.58 -3.63
N PHE A 79 -10.12 -8.33 -3.92
CA PHE A 79 -11.08 -7.57 -3.12
C PHE A 79 -12.54 -7.87 -3.49
N ASN A 80 -12.84 -8.19 -4.76
CA ASN A 80 -14.24 -8.37 -5.19
C ASN A 80 -14.68 -9.83 -5.29
N ARG A 81 -13.75 -10.78 -5.42
CA ARG A 81 -14.07 -12.19 -5.65
C ARG A 81 -13.57 -13.14 -4.57
N HIS A 82 -12.65 -12.73 -3.75
CA HIS A 82 -12.06 -13.57 -2.72
C HIS A 82 -12.68 -13.28 -1.35
N VAL A 83 -12.82 -14.32 -0.50
CA VAL A 83 -13.34 -14.21 0.87
C VAL A 83 -12.61 -13.17 1.70
N PHE A 84 -11.31 -12.98 1.46
CA PHE A 84 -10.52 -11.95 2.11
C PHE A 84 -11.08 -10.54 1.87
N GLY A 85 -11.45 -10.21 0.62
CA GLY A 85 -12.03 -8.92 0.28
C GLY A 85 -13.36 -8.70 1.00
N ILE A 86 -14.24 -9.71 1.03
CA ILE A 86 -15.51 -9.67 1.75
C ILE A 86 -15.27 -9.36 3.24
N HIS A 87 -14.33 -10.05 3.87
CA HIS A 87 -13.97 -9.78 5.27
C HIS A 87 -13.40 -8.36 5.48
N VAL A 88 -12.60 -7.85 4.55
CA VAL A 88 -12.08 -6.46 4.62
C VAL A 88 -13.22 -5.45 4.58
N HIS A 89 -14.21 -5.64 3.70
CA HIS A 89 -15.38 -4.78 3.62
C HIS A 89 -16.20 -4.81 4.92
N HIS A 90 -16.54 -6.00 5.43
CA HIS A 90 -17.28 -6.10 6.69
C HIS A 90 -16.56 -5.50 7.88
N VAL A 91 -15.24 -5.70 7.99
CA VAL A 91 -14.43 -5.08 9.05
C VAL A 91 -14.33 -3.56 8.87
N GLY A 92 -14.32 -3.07 7.62
CA GLY A 92 -14.32 -1.65 7.31
C GLY A 92 -15.63 -0.96 7.70
N ASP A 93 -16.76 -1.62 7.48
CA ASP A 93 -18.08 -1.08 7.79
C ASP A 93 -18.36 -1.06 9.30
N ASN A 94 -18.17 -2.20 9.98
CA ASN A 94 -18.37 -2.30 11.43
C ASN A 94 -17.57 -3.47 12.03
N GLU A 95 -16.53 -3.14 12.78
CA GLU A 95 -15.66 -4.13 13.43
C GLU A 95 -16.38 -5.03 14.42
N VAL A 96 -17.35 -4.48 15.16
CA VAL A 96 -18.11 -5.21 16.18
C VAL A 96 -19.05 -6.23 15.51
N SER A 97 -19.75 -5.80 14.49
CA SER A 97 -20.65 -6.68 13.72
C SER A 97 -19.86 -7.78 13.00
N ALA A 98 -18.72 -7.45 12.41
CA ALA A 98 -17.84 -8.43 11.77
C ALA A 98 -17.33 -9.50 12.77
N ALA A 99 -16.96 -9.07 13.99
CA ALA A 99 -16.54 -9.99 15.03
C ALA A 99 -17.69 -10.93 15.49
N GLN A 100 -18.92 -10.43 15.58
CA GLN A 100 -20.10 -11.24 15.90
C GLN A 100 -20.42 -12.28 14.82
N MET A 101 -20.10 -11.98 13.56
CA MET A 101 -20.20 -12.95 12.44
C MET A 101 -19.04 -13.96 12.41
N GLY A 102 -18.16 -13.96 13.41
CA GLY A 102 -17.02 -14.88 13.49
C GLY A 102 -15.80 -14.49 12.69
N VAL A 103 -15.75 -13.27 12.12
CA VAL A 103 -14.59 -12.78 11.38
C VAL A 103 -13.47 -12.38 12.35
N ASN A 104 -12.27 -12.89 12.12
CA ASN A 104 -11.11 -12.50 12.91
C ASN A 104 -10.59 -11.11 12.46
N VAL A 105 -11.16 -10.05 13.07
CA VAL A 105 -10.85 -8.64 12.75
C VAL A 105 -9.35 -8.35 12.80
N LYS A 106 -8.64 -8.90 13.80
CA LYS A 106 -7.19 -8.70 13.96
C LYS A 106 -6.40 -9.26 12.78
N ALA A 107 -6.71 -10.49 12.38
CA ALA A 107 -6.03 -11.13 11.25
C ALA A 107 -6.33 -10.43 9.93
N VAL A 108 -7.56 -9.97 9.73
CA VAL A 108 -7.96 -9.24 8.51
C VAL A 108 -7.19 -7.92 8.40
N LYS A 109 -7.13 -7.14 9.48
CA LYS A 109 -6.35 -5.87 9.50
C LYS A 109 -4.88 -6.11 9.18
N ILE A 110 -4.22 -7.07 9.85
CA ILE A 110 -2.81 -7.37 9.60
C ILE A 110 -2.58 -7.77 8.14
N LYS A 111 -3.42 -8.66 7.60
CA LYS A 111 -3.31 -9.09 6.19
C LYS A 111 -3.52 -7.94 5.21
N ALA A 112 -4.46 -7.03 5.47
CA ALA A 112 -4.68 -5.85 4.64
C ALA A 112 -3.44 -4.94 4.62
N PHE A 113 -2.84 -4.65 5.78
CA PHE A 113 -1.62 -3.86 5.84
C PHE A 113 -0.41 -4.57 5.22
N MET A 114 -0.33 -5.91 5.31
CA MET A 114 0.68 -6.68 4.59
C MET A 114 0.54 -6.53 3.08
N PHE A 115 -0.68 -6.64 2.55
CA PHE A 115 -0.96 -6.50 1.12
C PHE A 115 -0.55 -5.12 0.60
N VAL A 116 -0.95 -4.05 1.29
CA VAL A 116 -0.54 -2.68 0.96
C VAL A 116 0.98 -2.53 1.03
N GLY A 117 1.61 -3.11 2.06
CA GLY A 117 3.06 -3.08 2.22
C GLY A 117 3.83 -3.78 1.09
N ILE A 118 3.29 -4.89 0.56
CA ILE A 118 3.85 -5.59 -0.61
C ILE A 118 3.74 -4.70 -1.85
N GLY A 119 2.57 -4.11 -2.10
CA GLY A 119 2.37 -3.19 -3.23
C GLY A 119 3.31 -1.98 -3.18
N ALA A 120 3.46 -1.38 -2.00
CA ALA A 120 4.39 -0.26 -1.80
C ALA A 120 5.86 -0.67 -2.02
N ALA A 121 6.26 -1.88 -1.61
CA ALA A 121 7.61 -2.39 -1.85
C ALA A 121 7.90 -2.58 -3.34
N ILE A 122 6.94 -3.15 -4.09
CA ILE A 122 7.05 -3.32 -5.54
C ILE A 122 7.15 -1.95 -6.24
N ALA A 123 6.32 -0.99 -5.86
CA ALA A 123 6.37 0.37 -6.42
C ALA A 123 7.70 1.07 -6.12
N GLY A 124 8.21 0.95 -4.88
CA GLY A 124 9.52 1.48 -4.50
C GLY A 124 10.66 0.85 -5.27
N MET A 125 10.62 -0.46 -5.48
CA MET A 125 11.60 -1.17 -6.30
C MET A 125 11.61 -0.64 -7.75
N PHE A 126 10.46 -0.51 -8.39
CA PHE A 126 10.39 0.05 -9.74
C PHE A 126 10.91 1.48 -9.81
N THR A 127 10.57 2.32 -8.84
CA THR A 127 11.06 3.71 -8.81
C THR A 127 12.57 3.75 -8.71
N THR A 128 13.18 2.93 -7.85
CA THR A 128 14.65 2.84 -7.70
C THR A 128 15.33 2.32 -8.97
N LEU A 129 14.74 1.33 -9.64
CA LEU A 129 15.27 0.77 -10.89
C LEU A 129 15.20 1.77 -12.05
N ILE A 130 14.14 2.59 -12.12
CA ILE A 130 13.99 3.63 -13.15
C ILE A 130 15.00 4.76 -12.97
N THR A 131 15.21 5.17 -11.72
CA THR A 131 16.13 6.28 -11.40
C THR A 131 17.58 5.85 -11.31
N TYR A 132 17.88 4.55 -11.34
CA TYR A 132 19.21 3.97 -11.08
C TYR A 132 19.83 4.41 -9.76
N THR A 133 19.04 5.00 -8.90
CA THR A 133 19.54 5.60 -7.65
C THR A 133 18.49 5.45 -6.56
N PHE A 134 18.93 4.98 -5.41
CA PHE A 134 18.12 4.97 -4.20
C PHE A 134 18.36 6.24 -3.40
N PHE A 135 17.28 6.96 -3.08
CA PHE A 135 17.32 8.14 -2.20
C PHE A 135 16.61 7.84 -0.90
N PRO A 136 17.16 8.16 0.27
CA PRO A 136 16.47 7.98 1.56
C PRO A 136 15.17 8.78 1.69
N THR A 137 15.02 9.84 0.89
CA THR A 137 13.81 10.68 0.81
C THR A 137 12.79 10.21 -0.22
N GLN A 138 13.08 9.14 -0.96
CA GLN A 138 12.22 8.62 -1.99
C GLN A 138 10.82 8.27 -1.43
N GLY A 139 9.78 8.58 -2.19
CA GLY A 139 8.41 8.24 -1.81
C GLY A 139 7.69 9.29 -0.95
N PHE A 140 8.36 10.34 -0.46
CA PHE A 140 7.71 11.34 0.40
C PHE A 140 6.57 12.10 -0.32
N GLY A 141 6.79 12.47 -1.57
CA GLY A 141 5.78 13.17 -2.38
C GLY A 141 4.56 12.31 -2.73
N TYR A 142 4.72 10.99 -2.78
CA TYR A 142 3.62 10.09 -3.13
C TYR A 142 2.57 9.95 -2.02
N LEU A 143 2.87 10.30 -0.78
CA LEU A 143 1.92 10.23 0.33
C LEU A 143 0.70 11.14 0.07
N LEU A 144 0.95 12.38 -0.32
CA LEU A 144 -0.12 13.33 -0.63
C LEU A 144 -0.90 12.93 -1.89
N LEU A 145 -0.19 12.45 -2.93
CA LEU A 145 -0.83 11.98 -4.15
C LEU A 145 -1.71 10.75 -3.90
N ALA A 146 -1.24 9.80 -3.11
CA ALA A 146 -2.02 8.63 -2.73
C ALA A 146 -3.25 9.02 -1.90
N LEU A 147 -3.09 9.94 -0.95
CA LEU A 147 -4.20 10.45 -0.15
C LEU A 147 -5.24 11.16 -1.03
N ALA A 148 -4.80 12.02 -1.94
CA ALA A 148 -5.67 12.68 -2.89
C ALA A 148 -6.41 11.68 -3.79
N ALA A 149 -5.74 10.64 -4.29
CA ALA A 149 -6.36 9.60 -5.10
C ALA A 149 -7.45 8.84 -4.34
N VAL A 150 -7.23 8.55 -3.04
CA VAL A 150 -8.23 7.90 -2.18
C VAL A 150 -9.45 8.78 -1.98
N PHE A 151 -9.28 10.09 -1.73
CA PHE A 151 -10.39 11.01 -1.57
C PHE A 151 -11.16 11.23 -2.87
N ILE A 152 -10.47 11.39 -4.00
CA ILE A 152 -11.11 11.52 -5.33
C ILE A 152 -11.85 10.22 -5.69
N GLY A 153 -11.33 9.05 -5.27
CA GLY A 153 -11.98 7.75 -5.45
C GLY A 153 -13.25 7.56 -4.59
N GLY A 154 -13.63 8.55 -3.77
CA GLY A 154 -14.87 8.56 -3.00
C GLY A 154 -14.87 7.62 -1.79
N THR A 155 -13.70 7.16 -1.34
CA THR A 155 -13.60 6.37 -0.11
C THR A 155 -13.72 7.29 1.10
N PRO A 156 -14.80 7.19 1.92
CA PRO A 156 -14.96 8.01 3.10
C PRO A 156 -13.91 7.66 4.16
N TYR A 157 -13.49 8.67 4.90
CA TYR A 157 -12.47 8.58 5.95
C TYR A 157 -12.84 7.61 7.09
N TRP A 158 -14.13 7.43 7.35
CA TRP A 158 -14.68 6.58 8.43
C TRP A 158 -15.08 5.16 8.01
N GLY A 159 -14.74 4.71 6.82
CA GLY A 159 -15.15 3.43 6.27
C GLY A 159 -16.31 3.57 5.26
N LEU A 160 -16.59 2.48 4.56
CA LEU A 160 -17.67 2.40 3.58
C LEU A 160 -19.03 2.28 4.29
N SER A 161 -19.47 3.32 4.99
CA SER A 161 -20.82 3.33 5.54
C SER A 161 -21.83 3.52 4.40
N LEU A 162 -22.50 2.44 4.02
CA LEU A 162 -23.62 2.46 3.07
C LEU A 162 -24.84 3.25 3.61
N ILE A 163 -24.77 3.76 4.84
CA ILE A 163 -25.88 4.45 5.52
C ILE A 163 -26.20 5.80 4.84
N HIS A 164 -25.21 6.44 4.19
CA HIS A 164 -25.45 7.72 3.53
C HIS A 164 -26.01 7.65 2.10
N ILE A 165 -26.08 6.44 1.49
CA ILE A 165 -26.68 6.30 0.14
C ILE A 165 -28.19 6.16 0.21
N SER A 166 -28.77 5.94 1.38
CA SER A 166 -30.20 5.66 1.57
C SER A 166 -31.00 6.77 2.26
N GLU A 167 -30.47 7.98 2.45
CA GLU A 167 -31.33 9.10 2.81
C GLU A 167 -31.99 9.66 1.54
N PRO A 168 -33.29 9.35 1.30
CA PRO A 168 -34.04 10.09 0.31
C PRO A 168 -34.17 11.53 0.83
N THR A 169 -33.56 12.47 0.13
CA THR A 169 -33.83 13.90 0.30
C THR A 169 -35.35 14.13 0.31
N ARG A 170 -35.91 14.40 1.46
CA ARG A 170 -37.21 15.00 1.63
C ARG A 170 -37.06 16.52 1.55
#